data_5a4af2f576cf55709c0094afc79bb1ea
#
_entry.id   5a4af2f576cf55709c0094afc79bb1ea
#
_cell.length_a   1.000
_cell.length_b   1.000
_cell.length_c   1.000
_cell.angle_alpha   90.00
_cell.angle_beta   90.00
_cell.angle_gamma   90.00
#
_symmetry.space_group_name_H-M   'P 1'
#
loop_
_entity.id
_entity.type
_entity.pdbx_description
1 polymer ?
#
loop_
_entity_poly.entity_id
_entity_poly.type
_entity_poly.pdbx_seq_one_letter_code
_entity_poly.pdbx_strand_id
1 'polypeptide(L)'
;MTISGEVFPHIGISIMRAISGYMIAAVMGLIIGILVAWSQIFENIFDPLIELLRPISTFALVPVMFIWFGIGNGSKIAIIVKACFFPIVLNTIAGIKGVDLRLIQAARALGANGLQMWTKVLIPSALPMIITGMRISTAMSMLAIVGVEMLAADSGIGFLVIDAQRTFATDRMFAGIIVISLMGFSLDRIARLIQGRILT
;
A
#
# COMPACT_ATOMS: atom_id res chain seq x y z
N MET A 1 -5.64 -15.39 32.87
CA MET A 1 -5.51 -13.98 32.41
C MET A 1 -6.01 -13.92 30.99
N THR A 2 -7.20 -13.42 30.80
CA THR A 2 -7.96 -13.50 29.55
C THR A 2 -7.42 -12.51 28.51
N ILE A 3 -6.64 -13.02 27.59
CA ILE A 3 -6.08 -12.33 26.41
C ILE A 3 -7.20 -11.74 25.51
N SER A 4 -8.46 -12.16 25.71
CA SER A 4 -9.55 -11.95 24.78
C SER A 4 -10.23 -10.59 24.80
N GLY A 5 -10.14 -9.79 25.86
CA GLY A 5 -10.83 -8.48 25.92
C GLY A 5 -10.01 -7.29 25.44
N GLU A 6 -8.72 -7.26 25.73
CA GLU A 6 -7.84 -6.11 25.46
C GLU A 6 -7.28 -6.10 24.03
N VAL A 7 -7.15 -7.27 23.39
CA VAL A 7 -6.52 -7.39 22.06
C VAL A 7 -7.43 -6.91 20.94
N PHE A 8 -8.75 -7.11 21.03
CA PHE A 8 -9.69 -6.76 19.96
C PHE A 8 -9.73 -5.27 19.59
N PRO A 9 -9.76 -4.32 20.54
CA PRO A 9 -9.67 -2.90 20.22
C PRO A 9 -8.37 -2.54 19.47
N HIS A 10 -7.24 -3.12 19.87
CA HIS A 10 -5.94 -2.88 19.24
C HIS A 10 -5.90 -3.43 17.81
N ILE A 11 -6.49 -4.62 17.55
CA ILE A 11 -6.66 -5.17 16.20
C ILE A 11 -7.47 -4.20 15.33
N GLY A 12 -8.62 -3.74 15.83
CA GLY A 12 -9.50 -2.82 15.09
C GLY A 12 -8.79 -1.52 14.69
N ILE A 13 -8.03 -0.94 15.62
CA ILE A 13 -7.27 0.29 15.37
C ILE A 13 -6.18 0.07 14.31
N SER A 14 -5.40 -1.00 14.42
CA SER A 14 -4.34 -1.32 13.45
C SER A 14 -4.92 -1.57 12.05
N ILE A 15 -6.01 -2.33 11.94
CA ILE A 15 -6.69 -2.59 10.66
C ILE A 15 -7.24 -1.29 10.07
N MET A 16 -7.90 -0.45 10.84
CA MET A 16 -8.43 0.83 10.37
C MET A 16 -7.31 1.72 9.79
N ARG A 17 -6.18 1.85 10.51
CA ARG A 17 -5.01 2.62 10.05
C ARG A 17 -4.43 2.03 8.77
N ALA A 18 -4.23 0.70 8.73
CA ALA A 18 -3.68 -0.01 7.58
C ALA A 18 -4.55 0.17 6.33
N ILE A 19 -5.86 -0.03 6.45
CA ILE A 19 -6.80 0.11 5.33
C ILE A 19 -6.89 1.57 4.89
N SER A 20 -6.99 2.53 5.81
CA SER A 20 -7.06 3.95 5.46
C SER A 20 -5.81 4.41 4.71
N GLY A 21 -4.61 4.07 5.20
CA GLY A 21 -3.36 4.40 4.52
C GLY A 21 -3.22 3.72 3.16
N TYR A 22 -3.59 2.44 3.09
CA TYR A 22 -3.58 1.68 1.83
C TYR A 22 -4.53 2.28 0.79
N MET A 23 -5.77 2.63 1.17
CA MET A 23 -6.76 3.20 0.24
C MET A 23 -6.31 4.56 -0.31
N ILE A 24 -5.77 5.44 0.55
CA ILE A 24 -5.21 6.72 0.12
C ILE A 24 -4.05 6.48 -0.86
N ALA A 25 -3.13 5.58 -0.53
CA ALA A 25 -2.01 5.23 -1.39
C ALA A 25 -2.47 4.63 -2.73
N ALA A 26 -3.51 3.79 -2.71
CA ALA A 26 -4.07 3.17 -3.92
C ALA A 26 -4.65 4.23 -4.86
N VAL A 27 -5.45 5.14 -4.35
CA VAL A 27 -6.02 6.23 -5.16
C VAL A 27 -4.92 7.13 -5.73
N MET A 28 -4.00 7.59 -4.88
CA MET A 28 -2.90 8.46 -5.32
C MET A 28 -1.96 7.76 -6.30
N GLY A 29 -1.56 6.52 -6.00
CA GLY A 29 -0.64 5.75 -6.83
C GLY A 29 -1.23 5.40 -8.20
N LEU A 30 -2.51 5.07 -8.26
CA LEU A 30 -3.21 4.83 -9.54
C LEU A 30 -3.32 6.11 -10.36
N ILE A 31 -3.78 7.21 -9.76
CA ILE A 31 -3.94 8.49 -10.48
C ILE A 31 -2.59 8.96 -11.02
N ILE A 32 -1.57 9.03 -10.17
CA ILE A 32 -0.24 9.50 -10.58
C ILE A 32 0.38 8.53 -11.59
N GLY A 33 0.25 7.22 -11.38
CA GLY A 33 0.75 6.22 -12.32
C GLY A 33 0.13 6.31 -13.71
N ILE A 34 -1.18 6.53 -13.79
CA ILE A 34 -1.87 6.76 -15.07
C ILE A 34 -1.43 8.07 -15.71
N LEU A 35 -1.34 9.17 -14.95
CA LEU A 35 -0.91 10.48 -15.47
C LEU A 35 0.51 10.44 -16.03
N VAL A 36 1.43 9.80 -15.32
CA VAL A 36 2.82 9.60 -15.76
C VAL A 36 2.89 8.75 -17.03
N ALA A 37 2.08 7.70 -17.12
CA ALA A 37 2.01 6.87 -18.32
C ALA A 37 1.29 7.57 -19.51
N TRP A 38 0.44 8.55 -19.21
CA TRP A 38 -0.33 9.28 -20.24
C TRP A 38 0.53 10.29 -20.97
N SER A 39 1.36 11.06 -20.27
CA SER A 39 2.00 12.26 -20.84
C SER A 39 3.45 12.38 -20.43
N GLN A 40 4.31 12.65 -21.42
CA GLN A 40 5.73 12.93 -21.22
C GLN A 40 5.97 14.11 -20.25
N ILE A 41 5.04 15.07 -20.19
CA ILE A 41 5.14 16.21 -19.27
C ILE A 41 5.04 15.73 -17.83
N PHE A 42 4.03 14.88 -17.52
CA PHE A 42 3.88 14.31 -16.20
C PHE A 42 5.02 13.36 -15.85
N GLU A 43 5.50 12.57 -16.80
CA GLU A 43 6.67 11.73 -16.65
C GLU A 43 7.88 12.54 -16.23
N ASN A 44 8.23 13.57 -16.97
CA ASN A 44 9.38 14.42 -16.71
C ASN A 44 9.31 15.13 -15.33
N ILE A 45 8.10 15.36 -14.80
CA ILE A 45 7.91 16.00 -13.49
C ILE A 45 7.95 14.96 -12.36
N PHE A 46 7.21 13.87 -12.51
CA PHE A 46 7.01 12.91 -11.41
C PHE A 46 8.10 11.85 -11.32
N ASP A 47 8.70 11.45 -12.43
CA ASP A 47 9.73 10.40 -12.46
C ASP A 47 10.94 10.75 -11.58
N PRO A 48 11.54 11.96 -11.68
CA PRO A 48 12.63 12.35 -10.79
C PRO A 48 12.22 12.39 -9.31
N LEU A 49 10.97 12.79 -9.02
CA LEU A 49 10.46 12.82 -7.65
C LEU A 49 10.26 11.40 -7.10
N ILE A 50 9.74 10.49 -7.91
CA ILE A 50 9.57 9.09 -7.55
C ILE A 50 10.93 8.45 -7.30
N GLU A 51 11.92 8.65 -8.17
CA GLU A 51 13.27 8.13 -8.02
C GLU A 51 13.97 8.68 -6.78
N LEU A 52 13.82 9.95 -6.47
CA LEU A 52 14.40 10.60 -5.30
C LEU A 52 13.77 10.12 -3.99
N LEU A 53 12.45 10.00 -3.95
CA LEU A 53 11.72 9.69 -2.71
C LEU A 53 11.62 8.19 -2.42
N ARG A 54 11.72 7.34 -3.45
CA ARG A 54 11.62 5.87 -3.32
C ARG A 54 12.65 5.27 -2.37
N PRO A 55 13.96 5.59 -2.45
CA PRO A 55 14.98 4.96 -1.62
C PRO A 55 14.96 5.43 -0.16
N ILE A 56 14.25 6.51 0.16
CA ILE A 56 14.14 6.98 1.54
C ILE A 56 13.41 5.94 2.37
N SER A 57 14.04 5.47 3.45
CA SER A 57 13.41 4.52 4.36
C SER A 57 12.11 5.08 4.93
N THR A 58 11.04 4.28 4.90
CA THR A 58 9.74 4.66 5.45
C THR A 58 9.85 4.97 6.94
N PHE A 59 10.65 4.22 7.68
CA PHE A 59 10.83 4.43 9.13
C PHE A 59 11.74 5.62 9.45
N ALA A 60 12.65 6.00 8.58
CA ALA A 60 13.45 7.22 8.75
C ALA A 60 12.60 8.49 8.68
N LEU A 61 11.44 8.44 8.03
CA LEU A 61 10.50 9.57 7.95
C LEU A 61 9.57 9.69 9.16
N VAL A 62 9.56 8.73 10.08
CA VAL A 62 8.67 8.75 11.26
C VAL A 62 8.78 10.06 12.04
N PRO A 63 9.98 10.57 12.41
CA PRO A 63 10.09 11.83 13.13
C PRO A 63 9.52 13.02 12.34
N VAL A 64 9.74 13.06 11.04
CA VAL A 64 9.23 14.13 10.16
C VAL A 64 7.71 14.09 10.10
N MET A 65 7.12 12.90 9.98
CA MET A 65 5.66 12.73 9.97
C MET A 65 5.02 13.16 11.30
N PHE A 66 5.72 12.96 12.43
CA PHE A 66 5.24 13.44 13.72
C PHE A 66 5.28 14.97 13.85
N ILE A 67 6.27 15.61 13.25
CA ILE A 67 6.34 17.09 13.21
C ILE A 67 5.21 17.65 12.36
N TRP A 68 4.88 17.03 11.23
CA TRP A 68 3.87 17.54 10.29
C TRP A 68 2.43 17.21 10.69
N PHE A 69 2.19 16.00 11.17
CA PHE A 69 0.83 15.46 11.42
C PHE A 69 0.55 15.24 12.92
N GLY A 70 1.51 15.56 13.80
CA GLY A 70 1.41 15.28 15.23
C GLY A 70 1.55 13.81 15.60
N ILE A 71 1.62 13.53 16.90
CA ILE A 71 1.68 12.15 17.44
C ILE A 71 0.25 11.60 17.50
N GLY A 72 -0.25 11.08 16.37
CA GLY A 72 -1.63 10.61 16.30
C GLY A 72 -1.82 9.58 15.17
N ASN A 73 -3.07 9.38 14.76
CA ASN A 73 -3.40 8.48 13.65
C ASN A 73 -2.93 9.04 12.30
N GLY A 74 -2.90 10.37 12.12
CA GLY A 74 -2.53 11.02 10.88
C GLY A 74 -1.10 10.67 10.44
N SER A 75 -0.13 10.79 11.34
CA SER A 75 1.27 10.45 11.06
C SER A 75 1.45 8.97 10.73
N LYS A 76 0.76 8.08 11.45
CA LYS A 76 0.81 6.62 11.21
C LYS A 76 0.22 6.29 9.84
N ILE A 77 -0.92 6.87 9.48
CA ILE A 77 -1.53 6.73 8.16
C ILE A 77 -0.60 7.27 7.06
N ALA A 78 0.02 8.43 7.24
CA ALA A 78 0.95 9.01 6.27
C ALA A 78 2.16 8.11 5.99
N ILE A 79 2.69 7.43 7.02
CA ILE A 79 3.76 6.45 6.89
C ILE A 79 3.32 5.24 6.07
N ILE A 80 2.09 4.74 6.30
CA ILE A 80 1.52 3.64 5.51
C ILE A 80 1.30 4.07 4.06
N VAL A 81 0.79 5.28 3.84
CA VAL A 81 0.63 5.85 2.48
C VAL A 81 1.95 5.83 1.75
N LYS A 82 3.03 6.33 2.36
CA LYS A 82 4.38 6.32 1.76
C LYS A 82 4.85 4.91 1.42
N ALA A 83 4.64 3.94 2.32
CA ALA A 83 5.07 2.57 2.10
C ALA A 83 4.32 1.88 0.94
N CYS A 84 3.02 2.17 0.80
CA CYS A 84 2.14 1.54 -0.19
C CYS A 84 2.16 2.24 -1.55
N PHE A 85 2.46 3.53 -1.59
CA PHE A 85 2.39 4.36 -2.80
C PHE A 85 3.33 3.88 -3.91
N PHE A 86 4.61 3.65 -3.58
CA PHE A 86 5.62 3.33 -4.60
C PHE A 86 5.37 2.00 -5.33
N PRO A 87 5.03 0.88 -4.66
CA PRO A 87 4.69 -0.33 -5.39
C PRO A 87 3.49 -0.15 -6.33
N ILE A 88 2.48 0.64 -5.93
CA ILE A 88 1.30 0.87 -6.77
C ILE A 88 1.64 1.74 -7.97
N VAL A 89 2.27 2.90 -7.76
CA VAL A 89 2.58 3.83 -8.86
C VAL A 89 3.51 3.20 -9.89
N LEU A 90 4.58 2.52 -9.44
CA LEU A 90 5.54 1.89 -10.34
C LEU A 90 4.94 0.75 -11.15
N ASN A 91 4.15 -0.11 -10.53
CA ASN A 91 3.48 -1.20 -11.26
C ASN A 91 2.40 -0.67 -12.20
N THR A 92 1.75 0.45 -11.86
CA THR A 92 0.78 1.11 -12.75
C THR A 92 1.48 1.67 -13.99
N ILE A 93 2.59 2.40 -13.81
CA ILE A 93 3.39 2.93 -14.92
C ILE A 93 3.92 1.78 -15.79
N ALA A 94 4.55 0.78 -15.17
CA ALA A 94 5.12 -0.36 -15.89
C ALA A 94 4.04 -1.16 -16.63
N GLY A 95 2.88 -1.36 -16.02
CA GLY A 95 1.76 -2.06 -16.65
C GLY A 95 1.25 -1.35 -17.90
N ILE A 96 1.08 -0.03 -17.85
CA ILE A 96 0.57 0.74 -19.00
C ILE A 96 1.64 0.86 -20.10
N LYS A 97 2.88 1.17 -19.74
CA LYS A 97 3.98 1.28 -20.70
C LYS A 97 4.39 -0.06 -21.31
N GLY A 98 4.15 -1.16 -20.60
CA GLY A 98 4.45 -2.52 -21.04
C GLY A 98 3.39 -3.17 -21.92
N VAL A 99 2.32 -2.46 -22.32
CA VAL A 99 1.31 -3.01 -23.22
C VAL A 99 1.89 -3.29 -24.59
N ASP A 100 1.62 -4.49 -25.15
CA ASP A 100 2.15 -4.92 -26.44
C ASP A 100 1.76 -3.93 -27.55
N LEU A 101 2.79 -3.46 -28.28
CA LEU A 101 2.64 -2.56 -29.40
C LEU A 101 1.72 -3.12 -30.50
N ARG A 102 1.65 -4.45 -30.65
CA ARG A 102 0.74 -5.11 -31.60
C ARG A 102 -0.72 -4.85 -31.26
N LEU A 103 -1.09 -4.88 -29.97
CA LEU A 103 -2.43 -4.55 -29.53
C LEU A 103 -2.78 -3.09 -29.80
N ILE A 104 -1.84 -2.18 -29.58
CA ILE A 104 -2.00 -0.75 -29.85
C ILE A 104 -2.17 -0.50 -31.36
N GLN A 105 -1.36 -1.16 -32.20
CA GLN A 105 -1.45 -1.04 -33.65
C GLN A 105 -2.77 -1.60 -34.20
N ALA A 106 -3.20 -2.78 -33.71
CA ALA A 106 -4.46 -3.37 -34.08
C ALA A 106 -5.66 -2.48 -33.73
N ALA A 107 -5.67 -1.92 -32.51
CA ALA A 107 -6.72 -0.99 -32.09
C ALA A 107 -6.76 0.28 -32.94
N ARG A 108 -5.60 0.82 -33.33
CA ARG A 108 -5.52 1.98 -34.25
C ARG A 108 -6.04 1.63 -35.65
N ALA A 109 -5.71 0.47 -36.18
CA ALA A 109 -6.20 -0.01 -37.48
C ALA A 109 -7.72 -0.19 -37.49
N LEU A 110 -8.33 -0.53 -36.34
CA LEU A 110 -9.78 -0.61 -36.16
C LEU A 110 -10.44 0.75 -35.89
N GLY A 111 -9.69 1.85 -35.96
CA GLY A 111 -10.22 3.22 -35.81
C GLY A 111 -10.48 3.63 -34.36
N ALA A 112 -9.84 3.00 -33.37
CA ALA A 112 -9.98 3.40 -31.97
C ALA A 112 -9.47 4.84 -31.75
N ASN A 113 -10.33 5.68 -31.19
CA ASN A 113 -9.97 7.03 -30.79
C ASN A 113 -9.13 7.01 -29.49
N GLY A 114 -8.52 8.17 -29.12
CA GLY A 114 -7.64 8.28 -27.96
C GLY A 114 -8.27 7.77 -26.67
N LEU A 115 -9.54 8.10 -26.37
CA LEU A 115 -10.24 7.65 -25.17
C LEU A 115 -10.51 6.14 -25.20
N GLN A 116 -10.91 5.61 -26.37
CA GLN A 116 -11.12 4.17 -26.54
C GLN A 116 -9.80 3.39 -26.38
N MET A 117 -8.70 3.93 -26.87
CA MET A 117 -7.36 3.35 -26.67
C MET A 117 -7.07 3.19 -25.18
N TRP A 118 -7.32 4.22 -24.38
CA TRP A 118 -7.07 4.17 -22.93
C TRP A 118 -8.01 3.22 -22.21
N THR A 119 -9.32 3.36 -22.41
CA THR A 119 -10.33 2.64 -21.62
C THR A 119 -10.53 1.19 -22.05
N LYS A 120 -10.32 0.87 -23.34
CA LYS A 120 -10.58 -0.47 -23.89
C LYS A 120 -9.31 -1.30 -24.15
N VAL A 121 -8.13 -0.67 -24.24
CA VAL A 121 -6.90 -1.37 -24.56
C VAL A 121 -5.88 -1.21 -23.45
N LEU A 122 -5.39 0.01 -23.15
CA LEU A 122 -4.28 0.22 -22.25
C LEU A 122 -4.60 -0.15 -20.80
N ILE A 123 -5.67 0.38 -20.22
CA ILE A 123 -6.03 0.11 -18.83
C ILE A 123 -6.37 -1.37 -18.60
N PRO A 124 -7.23 -2.02 -19.44
CA PRO A 124 -7.51 -3.44 -19.26
C PRO A 124 -6.27 -4.33 -19.41
N SER A 125 -5.40 -4.02 -20.37
CA SER A 125 -4.16 -4.78 -20.58
C SER A 125 -3.15 -4.57 -19.44
N ALA A 126 -3.13 -3.40 -18.80
CA ALA A 126 -2.27 -3.09 -17.66
C ALA A 126 -2.80 -3.65 -16.32
N LEU A 127 -4.08 -4.04 -16.27
CA LEU A 127 -4.77 -4.43 -15.04
C LEU A 127 -4.04 -5.53 -14.23
N PRO A 128 -3.50 -6.61 -14.83
CA PRO A 128 -2.75 -7.62 -14.08
C PRO A 128 -1.55 -7.04 -13.33
N MET A 129 -0.83 -6.10 -13.95
CA MET A 129 0.34 -5.47 -13.36
C MET A 129 -0.06 -4.49 -12.25
N ILE A 130 -1.12 -3.70 -12.47
CA ILE A 130 -1.71 -2.80 -11.46
C ILE A 130 -2.11 -3.60 -10.22
N ILE A 131 -2.81 -4.71 -10.40
CA ILE A 131 -3.22 -5.61 -9.32
C ILE A 131 -2.01 -6.18 -8.58
N THR A 132 -0.94 -6.50 -9.28
CA THR A 132 0.31 -6.95 -8.66
C THR A 132 0.88 -5.88 -7.74
N GLY A 133 0.93 -4.62 -8.18
CA GLY A 133 1.37 -3.50 -7.35
C GLY A 133 0.50 -3.30 -6.10
N MET A 134 -0.81 -3.38 -6.26
CA MET A 134 -1.77 -3.30 -5.15
C MET A 134 -1.57 -4.44 -4.14
N ARG A 135 -1.27 -5.64 -4.60
CA ARG A 135 -1.01 -6.80 -3.74
C ARG A 135 0.28 -6.63 -2.93
N ILE A 136 1.37 -6.20 -3.57
CA ILE A 136 2.63 -5.91 -2.88
C ILE A 136 2.37 -4.87 -1.78
N SER A 137 1.60 -3.85 -2.08
CA SER A 137 1.25 -2.78 -1.14
C SER A 137 0.40 -3.26 0.03
N THR A 138 -0.44 -4.29 -0.13
CA THR A 138 -1.17 -4.89 0.99
C THR A 138 -0.20 -5.45 2.04
N ALA A 139 0.84 -6.16 1.62
CA ALA A 139 1.88 -6.65 2.53
C ALA A 139 2.68 -5.49 3.15
N MET A 140 3.02 -4.47 2.35
CA MET A 140 3.74 -3.28 2.83
C MET A 140 2.93 -2.49 3.85
N SER A 141 1.60 -2.42 3.74
CA SER A 141 0.74 -1.75 4.72
C SER A 141 0.84 -2.40 6.11
N MET A 142 0.88 -3.75 6.15
CA MET A 142 1.03 -4.49 7.39
C MET A 142 2.40 -4.30 8.03
N LEU A 143 3.46 -4.35 7.23
CA LEU A 143 4.81 -4.10 7.72
C LEU A 143 4.96 -2.68 8.27
N ALA A 144 4.40 -1.69 7.55
CA ALA A 144 4.48 -0.28 7.94
C ALA A 144 3.69 0.00 9.23
N ILE A 145 2.46 -0.52 9.37
CA ILE A 145 1.65 -0.26 10.56
C ILE A 145 2.28 -0.88 11.80
N VAL A 146 2.72 -2.14 11.73
CA VAL A 146 3.36 -2.80 12.87
C VAL A 146 4.61 -2.04 13.28
N GLY A 147 5.47 -1.68 12.32
CA GLY A 147 6.71 -0.97 12.61
C GLY A 147 6.48 0.42 13.21
N VAL A 148 5.51 1.20 12.71
CA VAL A 148 5.24 2.54 13.27
C VAL A 148 4.54 2.44 14.64
N GLU A 149 3.72 1.43 14.88
CA GLU A 149 3.09 1.20 16.17
C GLU A 149 4.10 0.77 17.24
N MET A 150 5.13 0.02 16.86
CA MET A 150 6.23 -0.33 17.78
C MET A 150 7.09 0.88 18.14
N LEU A 151 7.26 1.83 17.20
CA LEU A 151 8.13 3.00 17.43
C LEU A 151 7.46 4.09 18.27
N ALA A 152 6.18 4.36 18.02
CA ALA A 152 5.54 5.51 18.64
C ALA A 152 4.00 5.42 18.60
N ALA A 153 3.45 4.43 19.27
CA ALA A 153 2.02 4.32 19.49
C ALA A 153 1.72 4.06 20.96
N ASP A 154 0.52 4.42 21.34
CA ASP A 154 -0.15 4.14 22.60
C ASP A 154 -1.27 3.09 22.41
N SER A 155 -1.45 2.62 21.19
CA SER A 155 -2.50 1.69 20.81
C SER A 155 -2.17 0.98 19.50
N GLY A 156 -2.69 -0.23 19.33
CA GLY A 156 -2.43 -1.08 18.17
C GLY A 156 -1.69 -2.35 18.53
N ILE A 157 -1.55 -3.29 17.59
CA ILE A 157 -0.92 -4.59 17.88
C ILE A 157 0.60 -4.44 18.00
N GLY A 158 1.22 -3.58 17.20
CA GLY A 158 2.64 -3.27 17.34
C GLY A 158 2.97 -2.68 18.72
N PHE A 159 2.10 -1.82 19.26
CA PHE A 159 2.21 -1.33 20.63
C PHE A 159 2.15 -2.45 21.65
N LEU A 160 1.20 -3.39 21.54
CA LEU A 160 1.09 -4.51 22.48
C LEU A 160 2.37 -5.36 22.50
N VAL A 161 3.00 -5.59 21.36
CA VAL A 161 4.25 -6.36 21.27
C VAL A 161 5.39 -5.63 21.96
N ILE A 162 5.56 -4.33 21.74
CA ILE A 162 6.65 -3.57 22.37
C ILE A 162 6.41 -3.35 23.88
N ASP A 163 5.16 -3.21 24.31
CA ASP A 163 4.79 -3.13 25.72
C ASP A 163 5.06 -4.43 26.45
N ALA A 164 4.70 -5.57 25.83
CA ALA A 164 5.05 -6.90 26.34
C ALA A 164 6.58 -7.12 26.44
N GLN A 165 7.34 -6.58 25.48
CA GLN A 165 8.80 -6.62 25.53
C GLN A 165 9.35 -5.78 26.71
N ARG A 166 8.84 -4.58 26.93
CA ARG A 166 9.27 -3.69 28.03
C ARG A 166 8.98 -4.27 29.42
N THR A 167 7.92 -5.06 29.53
CA THR A 167 7.51 -5.75 30.77
C THR A 167 8.06 -7.18 30.89
N PHE A 168 8.92 -7.61 29.95
CA PHE A 168 9.46 -8.97 29.87
C PHE A 168 8.40 -10.07 29.87
N ALA A 169 7.19 -9.76 29.42
CA ALA A 169 6.07 -10.70 29.28
C ALA A 169 6.18 -11.45 27.94
N THR A 170 7.10 -12.40 27.85
CA THR A 170 7.43 -13.14 26.61
C THR A 170 6.24 -13.89 26.03
N ASP A 171 5.37 -14.44 26.85
CA ASP A 171 4.10 -15.08 26.46
C ASP A 171 3.18 -14.13 25.69
N ARG A 172 3.01 -12.90 26.17
CA ARG A 172 2.23 -11.85 25.49
C ARG A 172 2.89 -11.38 24.21
N MET A 173 4.20 -11.27 24.20
CA MET A 173 4.97 -10.87 23.00
C MET A 173 4.76 -11.89 21.87
N PHE A 174 4.92 -13.20 22.14
CA PHE A 174 4.68 -14.25 21.15
C PHE A 174 3.21 -14.30 20.70
N ALA A 175 2.26 -14.13 21.62
CA ALA A 175 0.84 -14.04 21.26
C ALA A 175 0.58 -12.86 20.28
N GLY A 176 1.17 -11.68 20.53
CA GLY A 176 1.07 -10.53 19.64
C GLY A 176 1.65 -10.80 18.25
N ILE A 177 2.81 -11.46 18.16
CA ILE A 177 3.43 -11.85 16.89
C ILE A 177 2.53 -12.82 16.10
N ILE A 178 1.91 -13.79 16.76
CA ILE A 178 0.96 -14.72 16.13
C ILE A 178 -0.25 -13.95 15.59
N VAL A 179 -0.79 -13.02 16.35
CA VAL A 179 -1.92 -12.17 15.90
C VAL A 179 -1.56 -11.34 14.68
N ILE A 180 -0.38 -10.69 14.66
CA ILE A 180 0.13 -9.95 13.50
C ILE A 180 0.22 -10.87 12.26
N SER A 181 0.77 -12.07 12.43
CA SER A 181 0.91 -13.04 11.35
C SER A 181 -0.43 -13.47 10.78
N LEU A 182 -1.42 -13.75 11.65
CA LEU A 182 -2.77 -14.12 11.24
C LEU A 182 -3.50 -12.96 10.54
N MET A 183 -3.31 -11.73 11.01
CA MET A 183 -3.87 -10.54 10.36
C MET A 183 -3.27 -10.33 8.96
N GLY A 184 -1.94 -10.38 8.84
CA GLY A 184 -1.27 -10.25 7.56
C GLY A 184 -1.70 -11.32 6.56
N PHE A 185 -1.78 -12.58 7.01
CA PHE A 185 -2.27 -13.70 6.21
C PHE A 185 -3.71 -13.49 5.75
N SER A 186 -4.60 -13.08 6.68
CA SER A 186 -6.01 -12.84 6.38
C SER A 186 -6.20 -11.74 5.34
N LEU A 187 -5.48 -10.63 5.47
CA LEU A 187 -5.54 -9.52 4.52
C LEU A 187 -4.99 -9.90 3.14
N ASP A 188 -3.85 -10.61 3.08
CA ASP A 188 -3.33 -11.12 1.79
C ASP A 188 -4.31 -12.12 1.15
N ARG A 189 -4.96 -12.97 1.94
CA ARG A 189 -5.96 -13.90 1.42
C ARG A 189 -7.19 -13.19 0.85
N ILE A 190 -7.69 -12.19 1.56
CA ILE A 190 -8.82 -11.34 1.08
C ILE A 190 -8.40 -10.61 -0.21
N ALA A 191 -7.22 -10.00 -0.23
CA ALA A 191 -6.71 -9.33 -1.42
C ALA A 191 -6.65 -10.28 -2.63
N ARG A 192 -6.14 -11.50 -2.45
CA ARG A 192 -6.10 -12.52 -3.52
C ARG A 192 -7.50 -12.91 -4.02
N LEU A 193 -8.47 -13.07 -3.13
CA LEU A 193 -9.84 -13.43 -3.53
C LEU A 193 -10.50 -12.33 -4.36
N ILE A 194 -10.29 -11.06 -3.99
CA ILE A 194 -10.80 -9.92 -4.75
C ILE A 194 -10.14 -9.87 -6.13
N GLN A 195 -8.82 -10.06 -6.19
CA GLN A 195 -8.05 -10.04 -7.42
C GLN A 195 -8.46 -11.16 -8.40
N GLY A 196 -8.69 -12.37 -7.88
CA GLY A 196 -9.13 -13.49 -8.70
C GLY A 196 -10.47 -13.24 -9.41
N ARG A 197 -11.36 -12.44 -8.80
CA ARG A 197 -12.64 -12.07 -9.41
C ARG A 197 -12.55 -10.94 -10.44
N ILE A 198 -11.51 -10.14 -10.39
CA ILE A 198 -11.30 -9.01 -11.32
C ILE A 198 -10.58 -9.46 -12.59
N LEU A 199 -9.79 -10.54 -12.51
CA LEU A 199 -8.99 -11.07 -13.63
C LEU A 199 -9.72 -12.17 -14.43
N THR A 200 -10.85 -12.69 -13.94
CA THR A 200 -11.76 -13.59 -14.67
C THR A 200 -12.85 -12.81 -15.36
#